data_ed7518b3033248563cc66965206809d6
#
_entry.id   ed7518b3033248563cc66965206809d6
#
_cell.length_a   1.000
_cell.length_b   1.000
_cell.length_c   1.000
_cell.angle_alpha   90.00
_cell.angle_beta   90.00
_cell.angle_gamma   90.00
#
_symmetry.space_group_name_H-M   'P 1'
#
loop_
_entity.id
_entity.type
_entity.pdbx_description
1 polymer ?
#
loop_
_entity_poly.entity_id
_entity_poly.type
_entity_poly.pdbx_seq_one_letter_code
_entity_poly.pdbx_strand_id
1 'polypeptide(L)'
;GLGATGVAAGAGTPSVDRSAYMFGVRVGKTFNNVMFKPGITVWYDYLSGTTDEDQRNGDWKSFNTLFDTGHKFYGLMDVFGAVGGGAAAGTRGLGLQDVAVKVKLNPMPGWTFKADVHAFLTAEGIGTNGATSGVVEAALTTPGGQNHKSYLGHEVDLTLVNKYNANTNISVGYSNFNANDNLRALRGNGTVVGSSSDANWAYVQFDVKF
;
A
#
# COMPACT_ATOMS: atom_id res chain seq x y z
N GLY A 1 10.63 -16.75 -6.76
CA GLY A 1 9.88 -17.41 -7.80
C GLY A 1 8.41 -17.35 -7.45
N LEU A 2 7.66 -16.43 -8.10
CA LEU A 2 6.21 -16.49 -8.05
C LEU A 2 5.81 -17.75 -8.81
N GLY A 3 5.45 -18.80 -8.09
CA GLY A 3 4.80 -19.95 -8.67
C GLY A 3 3.50 -19.47 -9.30
N ALA A 4 3.42 -19.50 -10.62
CA ALA A 4 2.15 -19.54 -11.31
C ALA A 4 1.49 -20.84 -10.85
N THR A 5 0.66 -20.78 -9.82
CA THR A 5 -0.14 -21.90 -9.37
C THR A 5 -1.14 -22.21 -10.47
N GLY A 6 -0.85 -23.24 -11.27
CA GLY A 6 -1.80 -23.78 -12.22
C GLY A 6 -1.29 -24.19 -13.59
N VAL A 7 0.01 -24.11 -13.88
CA VAL A 7 0.55 -24.71 -15.11
C VAL A 7 1.28 -26.00 -14.75
N ALA A 8 0.71 -27.12 -15.19
CA ALA A 8 1.37 -28.42 -15.10
C ALA A 8 2.74 -28.33 -15.76
N ALA A 9 3.79 -28.70 -15.02
CA ALA A 9 5.14 -28.86 -15.55
C ALA A 9 5.11 -29.98 -16.60
N GLY A 10 5.10 -29.60 -17.90
CA GLY A 10 5.10 -30.66 -18.92
C GLY A 10 5.05 -30.21 -20.37
N ALA A 11 4.77 -28.97 -20.67
CA ALA A 11 4.90 -28.43 -22.02
C ALA A 11 5.48 -27.02 -21.86
N GLY A 12 6.51 -26.67 -22.61
CA GLY A 12 7.34 -25.50 -22.49
C GLY A 12 6.62 -24.31 -21.81
N THR A 13 7.24 -23.74 -20.78
CA THR A 13 6.66 -22.63 -20.03
C THR A 13 6.23 -21.57 -21.03
N PRO A 14 4.91 -21.28 -21.16
CA PRO A 14 4.48 -20.23 -22.06
C PRO A 14 5.19 -18.94 -21.65
N SER A 15 5.77 -18.26 -22.62
CA SER A 15 6.35 -16.95 -22.40
C SER A 15 5.22 -16.02 -21.97
N VAL A 16 5.43 -15.27 -20.89
CA VAL A 16 4.49 -14.25 -20.42
C VAL A 16 5.10 -12.90 -20.74
N ASP A 17 4.42 -12.13 -21.55
CA ASP A 17 4.84 -10.76 -21.82
C ASP A 17 4.54 -9.87 -20.60
N ARG A 18 5.54 -9.07 -20.21
CA ARG A 18 5.42 -8.18 -19.08
C ARG A 18 5.40 -6.72 -19.53
N SER A 19 4.30 -6.04 -19.26
CA SER A 19 4.11 -4.63 -19.57
C SER A 19 3.44 -3.92 -18.40
N ALA A 20 4.19 -3.74 -17.31
CA ALA A 20 3.72 -3.07 -16.11
C ALA A 20 4.23 -1.63 -16.06
N TYR A 21 3.45 -0.75 -15.48
CA TYR A 21 3.81 0.65 -15.31
C TYR A 21 3.36 1.19 -13.95
N MET A 22 4.01 2.26 -13.53
CA MET A 22 3.59 3.08 -12.41
C MET A 22 3.66 4.55 -12.76
N PHE A 23 2.85 5.36 -12.10
CA PHE A 23 3.06 6.80 -12.05
C PHE A 23 2.72 7.34 -10.68
N GLY A 24 3.28 8.49 -10.33
CA GLY A 24 3.02 9.14 -9.06
C GLY A 24 3.01 10.66 -9.18
N VAL A 25 2.08 11.29 -8.47
CA VAL A 25 1.94 12.74 -8.41
C VAL A 25 2.01 13.21 -6.97
N ARG A 26 2.77 14.28 -6.73
CA ARG A 26 2.88 14.93 -5.43
C ARG A 26 2.72 16.43 -5.62
N VAL A 27 1.77 17.00 -4.89
CA VAL A 27 1.56 18.45 -4.86
C VAL A 27 1.55 18.90 -3.42
N GLY A 28 2.42 19.83 -3.06
CA GLY A 28 2.53 20.29 -1.70
C GLY A 28 2.83 21.77 -1.58
N LYS A 29 2.49 22.32 -0.41
CA LYS A 29 2.76 23.72 -0.05
C LYS A 29 3.15 23.81 1.42
N THR A 30 4.16 24.65 1.70
CA THR A 30 4.55 25.04 3.06
C THR A 30 4.15 26.50 3.31
N PHE A 31 3.51 26.75 4.45
CA PHE A 31 3.03 28.07 4.86
C PHE A 31 3.98 28.65 5.91
N ASN A 32 5.05 29.29 5.46
CA ASN A 32 6.14 29.78 6.34
C ASN A 32 5.72 30.89 7.29
N ASN A 33 4.65 31.64 6.97
CA ASN A 33 4.18 32.77 7.74
C ASN A 33 3.03 32.41 8.69
N VAL A 34 2.70 31.12 8.80
CA VAL A 34 1.66 30.58 9.70
C VAL A 34 2.35 29.93 10.90
N MET A 35 1.71 30.00 12.07
CA MET A 35 2.20 29.33 13.28
C MET A 35 2.47 27.84 12.99
N PHE A 36 3.57 27.30 13.53
CA PHE A 36 4.06 25.95 13.29
C PHE A 36 4.53 25.64 11.85
N LYS A 37 4.48 26.64 10.95
CA LYS A 37 4.92 26.51 9.54
C LYS A 37 4.39 25.23 8.88
N PRO A 38 3.06 25.04 8.80
CA PRO A 38 2.49 23.81 8.27
C PRO A 38 2.90 23.57 6.81
N GLY A 39 3.29 22.35 6.52
CA GLY A 39 3.44 21.83 5.17
C GLY A 39 2.35 20.80 4.92
N ILE A 40 1.65 20.89 3.79
CA ILE A 40 0.63 19.92 3.38
C ILE A 40 1.03 19.39 2.01
N THR A 41 0.99 18.08 1.84
CA THR A 41 1.26 17.41 0.56
C THR A 41 0.12 16.44 0.26
N VAL A 42 -0.46 16.54 -0.93
CA VAL A 42 -1.34 15.53 -1.50
C VAL A 42 -0.48 14.63 -2.37
N TRP A 43 -0.68 13.35 -2.24
CA TRP A 43 0.11 12.30 -2.86
C TRP A 43 -0.81 11.28 -3.54
N TYR A 44 -0.49 10.88 -4.74
CA TYR A 44 -1.15 9.80 -5.44
C TYR A 44 -0.13 8.94 -6.18
N ASP A 45 -0.16 7.65 -5.92
CA ASP A 45 0.60 6.63 -6.64
C ASP A 45 -0.37 5.62 -7.26
N TYR A 46 -0.09 5.25 -8.51
CA TYR A 46 -0.79 4.22 -9.25
C TYR A 46 0.21 3.17 -9.74
N LEU A 47 -0.02 1.92 -9.41
CA LEU A 47 0.71 0.75 -9.86
C LEU A 47 -0.26 -0.14 -10.61
N SER A 48 0.03 -0.43 -11.88
CA SER A 48 -0.83 -1.23 -12.74
C SER A 48 -1.09 -2.64 -12.20
N GLY A 49 -2.24 -3.20 -12.54
CA GLY A 49 -2.68 -4.55 -12.19
C GLY A 49 -2.84 -5.44 -13.42
N THR A 50 -3.10 -6.71 -13.19
CA THR A 50 -3.34 -7.75 -14.19
C THR A 50 -4.73 -8.32 -14.01
N THR A 51 -5.52 -8.35 -15.08
CA THR A 51 -6.86 -8.97 -15.13
C THR A 51 -6.80 -10.42 -15.65
N ASP A 52 -7.91 -11.14 -15.58
CA ASP A 52 -8.03 -12.46 -16.20
C ASP A 52 -7.90 -12.42 -17.73
N GLU A 53 -8.38 -11.36 -18.34
CA GLU A 53 -8.24 -11.17 -19.78
C GLU A 53 -6.77 -11.02 -20.17
N ASP A 54 -6.03 -10.21 -19.42
CA ASP A 54 -4.58 -10.09 -19.60
C ASP A 54 -3.88 -11.44 -19.48
N GLN A 55 -4.21 -12.20 -18.42
CA GLN A 55 -3.62 -13.52 -18.21
C GLN A 55 -3.93 -14.51 -19.34
N ARG A 56 -5.18 -14.51 -19.86
CA ARG A 56 -5.56 -15.35 -21.01
C ARG A 56 -4.80 -14.98 -22.29
N ASN A 57 -4.46 -13.70 -22.42
CA ASN A 57 -3.67 -13.21 -23.56
C ASN A 57 -2.16 -13.44 -23.39
N GLY A 58 -1.73 -13.97 -22.24
CA GLY A 58 -0.31 -14.17 -21.92
C GLY A 58 0.38 -12.91 -21.40
N ASP A 59 -0.36 -11.91 -20.97
CA ASP A 59 0.15 -10.64 -20.46
C ASP A 59 0.23 -10.63 -18.94
N TRP A 60 1.30 -10.03 -18.40
CA TRP A 60 1.42 -9.71 -16.99
C TRP A 60 1.63 -8.20 -16.84
N LYS A 61 0.62 -7.51 -16.31
CA LYS A 61 0.60 -6.05 -16.19
C LYS A 61 0.73 -5.55 -14.75
N SER A 62 0.84 -6.43 -13.77
CA SER A 62 1.02 -6.03 -12.38
C SER A 62 2.42 -5.50 -12.12
N PHE A 63 2.50 -4.25 -11.67
CA PHE A 63 3.75 -3.61 -11.32
C PHE A 63 4.30 -4.22 -10.03
N ASN A 64 5.56 -4.62 -10.07
CA ASN A 64 6.28 -5.14 -8.90
C ASN A 64 7.31 -4.12 -8.43
N THR A 65 7.20 -3.71 -7.16
CA THR A 65 8.16 -2.85 -6.50
C THR A 65 9.42 -3.64 -6.14
N LEU A 66 10.33 -3.78 -7.10
CA LEU A 66 11.63 -4.41 -6.85
C LEU A 66 12.48 -3.49 -5.97
N PHE A 67 13.12 -4.07 -4.95
CA PHE A 67 14.04 -3.34 -4.06
C PHE A 67 13.40 -2.10 -3.41
N ASP A 68 12.14 -2.20 -3.02
CA ASP A 68 11.48 -1.08 -2.37
C ASP A 68 12.17 -0.71 -1.07
N THR A 69 12.03 0.56 -0.72
CA THR A 69 12.54 1.10 0.55
C THR A 69 11.42 1.04 1.55
N GLY A 70 11.53 0.17 2.54
CA GLY A 70 10.56 0.06 3.63
C GLY A 70 10.31 1.40 4.32
N HIS A 71 9.11 1.59 4.84
CA HIS A 71 8.65 2.78 5.58
C HIS A 71 8.70 4.11 4.82
N LYS A 72 8.77 4.09 3.50
CA LYS A 72 8.87 5.31 2.71
C LYS A 72 7.66 5.54 1.81
N PHE A 73 7.14 4.49 1.21
CA PHE A 73 6.02 4.51 0.28
C PHE A 73 4.90 3.61 0.81
N TYR A 74 3.66 3.93 0.48
CA TYR A 74 2.49 3.10 0.78
C TYR A 74 2.27 2.86 2.28
N GLY A 75 2.46 3.92 3.10
CA GLY A 75 2.35 3.89 4.56
C GLY A 75 3.63 3.45 5.27
N LEU A 76 3.73 3.70 6.55
CA LEU A 76 4.89 3.30 7.37
C LEU A 76 4.85 1.84 7.81
N MET A 77 3.67 1.20 7.78
CA MET A 77 3.49 -0.19 8.21
C MET A 77 3.84 -1.21 7.12
N ASP A 78 4.17 -0.76 5.90
CA ASP A 78 4.53 -1.62 4.77
C ASP A 78 3.50 -2.71 4.47
N VAL A 79 2.21 -2.42 4.70
CA VAL A 79 1.12 -3.39 4.49
C VAL A 79 1.09 -3.89 3.05
N PHE A 80 1.45 -3.03 2.10
CA PHE A 80 1.57 -3.31 0.67
C PHE A 80 3.03 -3.26 0.17
N GLY A 81 3.98 -3.24 1.09
CA GLY A 81 5.41 -3.22 0.81
C GLY A 81 5.95 -4.56 0.32
N ALA A 82 7.25 -4.58 0.05
CA ALA A 82 7.93 -5.58 -0.73
C ALA A 82 8.24 -6.91 -0.06
N VAL A 83 7.90 -7.12 1.17
CA VAL A 83 8.26 -8.38 1.82
C VAL A 83 7.53 -9.54 1.14
N GLY A 84 8.23 -10.23 0.26
CA GLY A 84 7.75 -11.44 -0.41
C GLY A 84 7.08 -11.26 -1.77
N GLY A 85 7.11 -10.07 -2.39
CA GLY A 85 6.55 -9.88 -3.74
C GLY A 85 5.97 -8.52 -4.05
N GLY A 86 6.23 -7.53 -3.20
CA GLY A 86 5.80 -6.15 -3.42
C GLY A 86 4.28 -5.97 -3.43
N ALA A 87 3.84 -4.84 -3.94
CA ALA A 87 2.43 -4.51 -4.09
C ALA A 87 1.65 -5.60 -4.85
N ALA A 88 2.29 -6.31 -5.79
CA ALA A 88 1.69 -7.41 -6.53
C ALA A 88 1.27 -8.57 -5.62
N ALA A 89 2.04 -8.91 -4.60
CA ALA A 89 1.68 -9.98 -3.66
C ALA A 89 0.55 -9.55 -2.71
N GLY A 90 0.63 -8.33 -2.18
CA GLY A 90 -0.37 -7.79 -1.26
C GLY A 90 -1.76 -7.63 -1.87
N THR A 91 -1.83 -7.42 -3.19
CA THR A 91 -3.08 -7.25 -3.96
C THR A 91 -3.39 -8.42 -4.89
N ARG A 92 -2.64 -9.53 -4.80
CA ARG A 92 -2.76 -10.70 -5.69
C ARG A 92 -2.65 -10.34 -7.19
N GLY A 93 -1.83 -9.37 -7.51
CA GLY A 93 -1.62 -8.94 -8.90
C GLY A 93 -2.59 -7.91 -9.42
N LEU A 94 -3.53 -7.40 -8.61
CA LEU A 94 -4.49 -6.37 -9.03
C LEU A 94 -3.91 -4.95 -9.06
N GLY A 95 -2.61 -4.79 -8.78
CA GLY A 95 -1.99 -3.47 -8.68
C GLY A 95 -2.42 -2.72 -7.42
N LEU A 96 -1.95 -1.48 -7.27
CA LEU A 96 -2.20 -0.67 -6.09
C LEU A 96 -2.41 0.80 -6.47
N GLN A 97 -3.35 1.45 -5.80
CA GLN A 97 -3.46 2.90 -5.75
C GLN A 97 -3.28 3.35 -4.31
N ASP A 98 -2.44 4.36 -4.08
CA ASP A 98 -2.25 5.02 -2.80
C ASP A 98 -2.61 6.51 -2.92
N VAL A 99 -3.67 6.90 -2.26
CA VAL A 99 -4.07 8.31 -2.12
C VAL A 99 -3.72 8.76 -0.73
N ALA A 100 -2.84 9.76 -0.59
CA ALA A 100 -2.44 10.21 0.73
C ALA A 100 -2.47 11.73 0.89
N VAL A 101 -2.71 12.15 2.13
CA VAL A 101 -2.50 13.52 2.61
C VAL A 101 -1.46 13.47 3.72
N LYS A 102 -0.39 14.23 3.53
CA LYS A 102 0.73 14.30 4.48
C LYS A 102 0.86 15.71 5.03
N VAL A 103 0.87 15.80 6.35
CA VAL A 103 1.00 17.06 7.07
C VAL A 103 2.29 17.07 7.87
N LYS A 104 3.01 18.19 7.81
CA LYS A 104 4.22 18.45 8.61
C LYS A 104 4.04 19.73 9.38
N LEU A 105 4.34 19.72 10.68
CA LEU A 105 4.33 20.89 11.57
C LEU A 105 5.69 21.02 12.26
N ASN A 106 6.10 22.28 12.53
CA ASN A 106 7.29 22.56 13.33
C ASN A 106 6.86 23.33 14.59
N PRO A 107 6.41 22.64 15.66
CA PRO A 107 5.83 23.27 16.84
C PRO A 107 6.82 24.11 17.64
N MET A 108 8.10 23.72 17.62
CA MET A 108 9.19 24.46 18.27
C MET A 108 10.54 24.16 17.59
N PRO A 109 11.59 24.96 17.81
CA PRO A 109 12.90 24.69 17.25
C PRO A 109 13.40 23.27 17.58
N GLY A 110 13.89 22.56 16.57
CA GLY A 110 14.37 21.18 16.70
C GLY A 110 13.29 20.11 16.73
N TRP A 111 12.00 20.46 16.71
CA TRP A 111 10.90 19.50 16.69
C TRP A 111 10.11 19.55 15.40
N THR A 112 9.76 18.38 14.91
CA THR A 112 8.88 18.22 13.74
C THR A 112 7.84 17.16 14.07
N PHE A 113 6.58 17.50 13.88
CA PHE A 113 5.46 16.55 13.91
C PHE A 113 5.01 16.26 12.48
N LYS A 114 4.76 15.00 12.17
CA LYS A 114 4.21 14.55 10.89
C LYS A 114 2.96 13.72 11.14
N ALA A 115 1.97 13.91 10.30
CA ALA A 115 0.76 13.08 10.27
C ALA A 115 0.45 12.77 8.81
N ASP A 116 0.47 11.49 8.46
CA ASP A 116 0.16 11.01 7.12
C ASP A 116 -1.12 10.16 7.19
N VAL A 117 -2.01 10.34 6.22
CA VAL A 117 -3.21 9.54 6.07
C VAL A 117 -3.22 8.97 4.67
N HIS A 118 -3.28 7.67 4.57
CA HIS A 118 -3.28 6.91 3.33
C HIS A 118 -4.62 6.20 3.13
N ALA A 119 -5.13 6.16 1.90
CA ALA A 119 -6.24 5.33 1.48
C ALA A 119 -5.76 4.43 0.34
N PHE A 120 -5.92 3.12 0.50
CA PHE A 120 -5.42 2.11 -0.43
C PHE A 120 -6.55 1.47 -1.22
N LEU A 121 -6.34 1.37 -2.54
CA LEU A 121 -7.26 0.71 -3.45
C LEU A 121 -6.47 -0.22 -4.38
N THR A 122 -7.11 -1.24 -4.94
CA THR A 122 -6.54 -1.97 -6.07
C THR A 122 -6.68 -1.14 -7.36
N ALA A 123 -5.76 -1.32 -8.31
CA ALA A 123 -5.86 -0.71 -9.63
C ALA A 123 -6.95 -1.39 -10.46
N GLU A 124 -7.00 -2.72 -10.42
CA GLU A 124 -8.04 -3.53 -11.06
C GLU A 124 -9.08 -3.99 -10.04
N GLY A 125 -10.32 -4.20 -10.47
CA GLY A 125 -11.40 -4.66 -9.59
C GLY A 125 -11.14 -6.06 -9.03
N ILE A 126 -11.43 -6.28 -7.74
CA ILE A 126 -11.41 -7.62 -7.14
C ILE A 126 -12.42 -8.50 -7.89
N GLY A 127 -12.01 -9.71 -8.27
CA GLY A 127 -12.79 -10.65 -9.07
C GLY A 127 -12.60 -10.52 -10.58
N THR A 128 -11.74 -9.60 -11.02
CA THR A 128 -11.38 -9.45 -12.45
C THR A 128 -10.24 -10.39 -12.87
N ASN A 129 -9.66 -11.18 -11.95
CA ASN A 129 -8.70 -12.22 -12.26
C ASN A 129 -8.97 -13.51 -11.45
N GLY A 130 -8.51 -14.66 -11.96
CA GLY A 130 -8.77 -15.98 -11.37
C GLY A 130 -8.25 -16.14 -9.95
N ALA A 131 -7.22 -15.38 -9.56
CA ALA A 131 -6.72 -15.39 -8.20
C ALA A 131 -7.66 -14.71 -7.20
N THR A 132 -8.62 -13.93 -7.68
CA THR A 132 -9.55 -13.15 -6.85
C THR A 132 -11.03 -13.42 -7.13
N SER A 133 -11.36 -14.18 -8.18
CA SER A 133 -12.77 -14.45 -8.56
C SER A 133 -13.56 -15.16 -7.45
N GLY A 134 -12.97 -16.15 -6.80
CA GLY A 134 -13.59 -16.83 -5.65
C GLY A 134 -13.73 -15.96 -4.39
N VAL A 135 -12.92 -14.90 -4.28
CA VAL A 135 -12.98 -13.94 -3.18
C VAL A 135 -14.22 -13.06 -3.29
N VAL A 136 -14.62 -12.72 -4.52
CA VAL A 136 -15.80 -11.87 -4.77
C VAL A 136 -17.10 -12.57 -4.36
N GLU A 137 -17.25 -13.85 -4.66
CA GLU A 137 -18.45 -14.58 -4.29
C GLU A 137 -18.64 -14.65 -2.77
N ALA A 138 -17.56 -14.85 -2.03
CA ALA A 138 -17.62 -14.93 -0.56
C ALA A 138 -17.84 -13.57 0.11
N ALA A 139 -17.26 -12.47 -0.45
CA ALA A 139 -17.32 -11.13 0.15
C ALA A 139 -18.57 -10.35 -0.27
N LEU A 140 -19.20 -10.67 -1.40
CA LEU A 140 -20.32 -9.91 -1.97
C LEU A 140 -21.71 -10.51 -1.71
N THR A 141 -21.81 -11.61 -0.99
CA THR A 141 -23.11 -12.17 -0.54
C THR A 141 -23.75 -11.37 0.59
N THR A 142 -23.07 -10.32 1.08
CA THR A 142 -23.66 -9.40 2.06
C THR A 142 -24.61 -8.44 1.37
N PRO A 143 -25.89 -8.31 1.81
CA PRO A 143 -26.81 -7.34 1.24
C PRO A 143 -26.24 -5.93 1.36
N GLY A 144 -26.03 -5.25 0.25
CA GLY A 144 -25.41 -3.92 0.18
C GLY A 144 -23.99 -3.87 -0.41
N GLY A 145 -23.39 -5.01 -0.72
CA GLY A 145 -22.05 -5.14 -1.30
C GLY A 145 -21.93 -4.70 -2.75
N GLN A 146 -22.46 -3.56 -3.09
CA GLN A 146 -22.37 -2.99 -4.43
C GLN A 146 -21.18 -2.08 -4.56
N ASN A 147 -20.25 -2.44 -5.45
CA ASN A 147 -19.33 -1.56 -6.18
C ASN A 147 -18.11 -0.93 -5.49
N HIS A 148 -17.68 -1.32 -4.31
CA HIS A 148 -16.38 -0.89 -3.78
C HIS A 148 -15.31 -1.98 -3.89
N LYS A 149 -15.26 -2.65 -5.03
CA LYS A 149 -14.37 -3.79 -5.30
C LYS A 149 -12.88 -3.46 -5.28
N SER A 150 -12.50 -2.22 -5.03
CA SER A 150 -11.11 -1.78 -5.05
C SER A 150 -10.59 -1.29 -3.70
N TYR A 151 -11.41 -0.73 -2.83
CA TYR A 151 -10.96 -0.17 -1.56
C TYR A 151 -10.48 -1.27 -0.60
N LEU A 152 -9.25 -1.12 -0.10
CA LEU A 152 -8.57 -2.10 0.75
C LEU A 152 -8.49 -1.69 2.22
N GLY A 153 -8.50 -0.41 2.50
CA GLY A 153 -8.35 0.14 3.85
C GLY A 153 -7.61 1.46 3.89
N HIS A 154 -7.32 1.91 5.09
CA HIS A 154 -6.58 3.15 5.31
C HIS A 154 -5.56 2.99 6.43
N GLU A 155 -4.52 3.82 6.37
CA GLU A 155 -3.46 3.90 7.38
C GLU A 155 -3.33 5.34 7.85
N VAL A 156 -3.12 5.50 9.14
CA VAL A 156 -2.79 6.78 9.77
C VAL A 156 -1.44 6.64 10.46
N ASP A 157 -0.49 7.50 10.07
CA ASP A 157 0.86 7.51 10.60
C ASP A 157 1.13 8.80 11.34
N LEU A 158 1.60 8.70 12.56
CA LEU A 158 2.02 9.83 13.38
C LEU A 158 3.50 9.68 13.73
N THR A 159 4.28 10.73 13.49
CA THR A 159 5.71 10.74 13.80
C THR A 159 6.10 12.05 14.47
N LEU A 160 6.79 11.95 15.59
CA LEU A 160 7.44 13.08 16.25
C LEU A 160 8.96 12.93 16.13
N VAL A 161 9.61 13.92 15.54
CA VAL A 161 11.06 13.96 15.34
C VAL A 161 11.65 15.05 16.20
N ASN A 162 12.69 14.73 16.96
CA ASN A 162 13.53 15.67 17.68
C ASN A 162 14.94 15.70 17.08
N LYS A 163 15.38 16.86 16.63
CA LYS A 163 16.78 17.11 16.26
C LYS A 163 17.58 17.33 17.54
N TYR A 164 18.08 16.23 18.15
CA TYR A 164 18.77 16.27 19.43
C TYR A 164 20.08 17.08 19.37
N ASN A 165 20.86 16.92 18.28
CA ASN A 165 22.06 17.71 18.01
C ASN A 165 22.33 17.78 16.49
N ALA A 166 23.50 18.27 16.08
CA ALA A 166 23.86 18.42 14.66
C ALA A 166 23.88 17.06 13.92
N ASN A 167 24.21 15.98 14.61
CA ASN A 167 24.45 14.67 14.02
C ASN A 167 23.42 13.62 14.44
N THR A 168 22.47 13.93 15.33
CA THR A 168 21.54 12.95 15.90
C THR A 168 20.11 13.44 15.84
N ASN A 169 19.23 12.62 15.24
CA ASN A 169 17.78 12.76 15.34
C ASN A 169 17.20 11.59 16.14
N ILE A 170 16.18 11.86 16.92
CA ILE A 170 15.40 10.86 17.64
C ILE A 170 13.97 10.96 17.11
N SER A 171 13.41 9.86 16.64
CA SER A 171 12.03 9.79 16.13
C SER A 171 11.22 8.79 16.95
N VAL A 172 9.99 9.15 17.25
CA VAL A 172 8.98 8.27 17.84
C VAL A 172 7.78 8.28 16.92
N GLY A 173 7.27 7.10 16.56
CA GLY A 173 6.12 7.00 15.68
C GLY A 173 5.11 5.98 16.16
N TYR A 174 3.88 6.17 15.68
CA TYR A 174 2.76 5.26 15.84
C TYR A 174 1.95 5.24 14.55
N SER A 175 1.60 4.05 14.11
CA SER A 175 0.80 3.80 12.94
C SER A 175 -0.37 2.88 13.25
N ASN A 176 -1.51 3.15 12.62
CA ASN A 176 -2.70 2.32 12.70
C ASN A 176 -3.22 2.06 11.29
N PHE A 177 -3.38 0.78 10.95
CA PHE A 177 -3.99 0.35 9.70
C PHE A 177 -5.35 -0.30 10.00
N ASN A 178 -6.39 0.16 9.30
CA ASN A 178 -7.73 -0.42 9.34
C ASN A 178 -8.06 -1.05 8.00
N ALA A 179 -8.20 -2.37 8.00
CA ALA A 179 -8.51 -3.14 6.80
C ALA A 179 -9.98 -3.07 6.46
N ASN A 180 -10.28 -2.89 5.16
CA ASN A 180 -11.61 -3.15 4.64
C ASN A 180 -11.84 -4.66 4.45
N ASP A 181 -13.09 -5.08 4.35
CA ASP A 181 -13.47 -6.49 4.11
C ASP A 181 -12.88 -7.04 2.81
N ASN A 182 -12.67 -6.20 1.80
CA ASN A 182 -12.00 -6.58 0.56
C ASN A 182 -10.55 -7.08 0.82
N LEU A 183 -9.78 -6.37 1.65
CA LEU A 183 -8.43 -6.80 2.00
C LEU A 183 -8.45 -8.07 2.86
N ARG A 184 -9.38 -8.15 3.81
CA ARG A 184 -9.59 -9.37 4.62
C ARG A 184 -9.89 -10.58 3.75
N ALA A 185 -10.78 -10.41 2.77
CA ALA A 185 -11.13 -11.46 1.81
C ALA A 185 -9.94 -11.83 0.92
N LEU A 186 -9.19 -10.87 0.40
CA LEU A 186 -7.97 -11.11 -0.39
C LEU A 186 -6.92 -11.90 0.38
N ARG A 187 -6.72 -11.60 1.66
CA ARG A 187 -5.73 -12.29 2.51
C ARG A 187 -6.23 -13.64 3.02
N GLY A 188 -7.53 -13.75 3.30
CA GLY A 188 -8.15 -14.94 3.88
C GLY A 188 -8.60 -15.99 2.88
N ASN A 189 -8.22 -15.95 1.60
CA ASN A 189 -8.72 -16.85 0.55
C ASN A 189 -10.25 -16.86 0.44
N GLY A 190 -10.89 -15.71 0.60
CA GLY A 190 -12.34 -15.58 0.52
C GLY A 190 -13.09 -15.78 1.84
N THR A 191 -12.41 -16.16 2.90
CA THR A 191 -13.04 -16.31 4.21
C THR A 191 -12.89 -15.00 5.00
N VAL A 192 -13.97 -14.25 5.12
CA VAL A 192 -14.00 -12.96 5.87
C VAL A 192 -14.17 -13.20 7.37
N VAL A 193 -14.69 -14.35 7.77
CA VAL A 193 -15.13 -14.61 9.14
C VAL A 193 -13.93 -14.74 10.09
N GLY A 194 -13.77 -13.76 10.97
CA GLY A 194 -12.93 -13.85 12.17
C GLY A 194 -11.48 -13.43 12.02
N SER A 195 -10.99 -13.04 10.83
CA SER A 195 -9.63 -12.54 10.66
C SER A 195 -9.62 -11.01 10.62
N SER A 196 -9.17 -10.37 11.70
CA SER A 196 -8.79 -8.95 11.64
C SER A 196 -7.47 -8.84 10.87
N SER A 197 -7.46 -7.97 9.85
CA SER A 197 -6.23 -7.51 9.21
C SER A 197 -5.86 -6.11 9.68
N ASP A 198 -6.53 -5.61 10.71
CA ASP A 198 -6.18 -4.36 11.37
C ASP A 198 -4.88 -4.55 12.13
N ALA A 199 -4.05 -3.54 12.11
CA ALA A 199 -2.74 -3.60 12.74
C ALA A 199 -2.34 -2.25 13.35
N ASN A 200 -1.51 -2.34 14.39
CA ASN A 200 -0.89 -1.19 15.03
C ASN A 200 0.62 -1.40 15.07
N TRP A 201 1.35 -0.33 14.91
CA TRP A 201 2.80 -0.34 14.99
C TRP A 201 3.31 0.90 15.73
N ALA A 202 4.34 0.72 16.54
CA ALA A 202 5.01 1.81 17.21
C ALA A 202 6.53 1.60 17.16
N TYR A 203 7.28 2.70 17.07
CA TYR A 203 8.73 2.63 16.98
C TYR A 203 9.42 3.81 17.65
N VAL A 204 10.67 3.58 18.01
CA VAL A 204 11.66 4.60 18.36
C VAL A 204 12.87 4.39 17.47
N GLN A 205 13.34 5.46 16.83
CA GLN A 205 14.47 5.42 15.91
C GLN A 205 15.51 6.47 16.30
N PHE A 206 16.77 6.08 16.21
CA PHE A 206 17.92 6.96 16.40
C PHE A 206 18.71 7.01 15.08
N ASP A 207 18.76 8.20 14.46
CA ASP A 207 19.58 8.44 13.27
C ASP A 207 20.84 9.19 13.68
N VAL A 208 22.01 8.55 13.51
CA VAL A 208 23.31 9.12 13.86
C VAL A 208 24.17 9.22 12.61
N LYS A 209 24.72 10.41 12.34
CA LYS A 209 25.68 10.66 11.25
C LYS A 209 27.07 10.83 11.83
N PHE A 210 28.02 10.12 11.27
CA PHE A 210 29.42 10.17 11.63
C PHE A 210 30.20 11.04 10.65
#